data_3ffb980e5a8195277b01025c0b0c6c2c
#
_entry.id   3ffb980e5a8195277b01025c0b0c6c2c
#
_cell.length_a   1.000
_cell.length_b   1.000
_cell.length_c   1.000
_cell.angle_alpha   90.00
_cell.angle_beta   90.00
_cell.angle_gamma   90.00
#
_symmetry.space_group_name_H-M   'P 1'
#
loop_
_entity.id
_entity.type
_entity.pdbx_description
1 polymer ?
#
loop_
_entity_poly.entity_id
_entity_poly.type
_entity_poly.pdbx_seq_one_letter_code
_entity_poly.pdbx_strand_id
1 'polypeptide(L)'
;IANLFYIGGKFGANCFMAISAYFLIDSKFKVQKVISVWKHTFFYGLTFFLLNTILHFKAVGVGDILEVVFPISYKAYWYVTAYVAIILLSPFINNLINRLIEKQYKYLIFVLLILVTLPVTFLPKAKPYYDESHVLLFVLIYFIHRFL
;
A
#
# COMPACT_ATOMS: atom_id res chain seq x y z
N ILE A 1 -4.96 -24.66 2.85
CA ILE A 1 -5.03 -23.77 4.04
C ILE A 1 -4.19 -22.52 3.79
N ALA A 2 -2.90 -22.60 3.37
CA ALA A 2 -2.03 -21.43 3.11
C ALA A 2 -2.62 -20.44 2.09
N ASN A 3 -3.26 -20.90 1.02
CA ASN A 3 -3.88 -20.05 0.01
C ASN A 3 -5.07 -19.24 0.55
N LEU A 4 -5.82 -19.75 1.53
CA LEU A 4 -6.93 -19.07 2.17
C LEU A 4 -6.43 -17.88 3.02
N PHE A 5 -5.35 -18.07 3.78
CA PHE A 5 -4.72 -16.99 4.53
C PHE A 5 -4.12 -15.90 3.63
N TYR A 6 -3.55 -16.29 2.49
CA TYR A 6 -3.01 -15.35 1.51
C TYR A 6 -4.11 -14.47 0.88
N ILE A 7 -5.25 -15.06 0.49
CA ILE A 7 -6.41 -14.32 -0.02
C ILE A 7 -6.98 -13.40 1.06
N GLY A 8 -7.14 -13.89 2.29
CA GLY A 8 -7.61 -13.10 3.42
C GLY A 8 -6.72 -11.90 3.74
N GLY A 9 -5.41 -12.07 3.67
CA GLY A 9 -4.44 -10.98 3.88
C GLY A 9 -4.55 -9.87 2.82
N LYS A 10 -4.66 -10.22 1.55
CA LYS A 10 -4.85 -9.22 0.46
C LYS A 10 -6.20 -8.51 0.58
N PHE A 11 -7.27 -9.23 0.89
CA PHE A 11 -8.59 -8.63 1.10
C PHE A 11 -8.56 -7.65 2.28
N GLY A 12 -7.99 -8.04 3.41
CA GLY A 12 -7.83 -7.18 4.58
C GLY A 12 -7.04 -5.91 4.28
N ALA A 13 -5.94 -6.01 3.51
CA ALA A 13 -5.16 -4.86 3.07
C ALA A 13 -5.98 -3.87 2.21
N ASN A 14 -6.78 -4.38 1.29
CA ASN A 14 -7.64 -3.55 0.44
C ASN A 14 -8.77 -2.88 1.25
N CYS A 15 -9.39 -3.59 2.19
CA CYS A 15 -10.39 -3.01 3.10
C CYS A 15 -9.78 -1.92 3.99
N PHE A 16 -8.59 -2.16 4.55
CA PHE A 16 -7.89 -1.15 5.33
C PHE A 16 -7.56 0.07 4.49
N MET A 17 -7.16 -0.12 3.22
CA MET A 17 -6.89 1.00 2.32
C MET A 17 -8.14 1.80 2.01
N ALA A 18 -9.30 1.15 1.80
CA ALA A 18 -10.57 1.83 1.57
C ALA A 18 -10.96 2.70 2.78
N ILE A 19 -10.85 2.15 3.99
CA ILE A 19 -11.11 2.89 5.25
C ILE A 19 -10.11 4.05 5.38
N SER A 20 -8.83 3.82 5.09
CA SER A 20 -7.80 4.85 5.16
C SER A 20 -8.01 5.97 4.14
N ALA A 21 -8.47 5.64 2.93
CA ALA A 21 -8.82 6.61 1.89
C ALA A 21 -9.91 7.57 2.39
N TYR A 22 -10.95 7.05 3.03
CA TYR A 22 -11.99 7.86 3.65
C TYR A 22 -11.44 8.94 4.59
N PHE A 23 -10.53 8.55 5.49
CA PHE A 23 -9.93 9.49 6.44
C PHE A 23 -8.85 10.41 5.83
N LEU A 24 -8.29 10.05 4.68
CA LEU A 24 -7.26 10.84 4.01
C LEU A 24 -7.85 11.93 3.09
N ILE A 25 -9.04 11.72 2.53
CA ILE A 25 -9.68 12.61 1.56
C ILE A 25 -9.81 14.04 2.10
N ASP A 26 -10.33 14.20 3.31
CA ASP A 26 -10.56 15.50 3.92
C ASP A 26 -9.47 15.91 4.93
N SER A 27 -8.44 15.10 5.08
CA SER A 27 -7.38 15.34 6.04
C SER A 27 -6.25 16.17 5.45
N LYS A 28 -5.78 17.16 6.21
CA LYS A 28 -4.52 17.85 5.89
C LYS A 28 -3.35 16.89 6.01
N PHE A 29 -2.43 16.97 5.05
CA PHE A 29 -1.18 16.22 5.11
C PHE A 29 -0.39 16.60 6.37
N LYS A 30 0.04 15.58 7.13
CA LYS A 30 0.90 15.77 8.30
C LYS A 30 2.02 14.73 8.24
N VAL A 31 3.26 15.19 8.26
CA VAL A 31 4.45 14.32 8.29
C VAL A 31 4.41 13.33 9.47
N GLN A 32 3.78 13.74 10.57
CA GLN A 32 3.60 12.88 11.75
C GLN A 32 2.87 11.57 11.42
N LYS A 33 1.98 11.54 10.42
CA LYS A 33 1.31 10.30 9.98
C LYS A 33 2.33 9.30 9.42
N VAL A 34 3.23 9.77 8.57
CA VAL A 34 4.30 8.94 7.97
C VAL A 34 5.24 8.41 9.06
N ILE A 35 5.68 9.31 9.96
CA ILE A 35 6.55 8.95 11.08
C ILE A 35 5.87 7.93 12.00
N SER A 36 4.58 8.09 12.26
CA SER A 36 3.81 7.15 13.08
C SER A 36 3.77 5.75 12.45
N VAL A 37 3.49 5.66 11.15
CA VAL A 37 3.49 4.39 10.41
C VAL A 37 4.87 3.75 10.47
N TRP A 38 5.94 4.52 10.19
CA TRP A 38 7.30 4.03 10.28
C TRP A 38 7.65 3.48 11.67
N LYS A 39 7.31 4.22 12.74
CA LYS A 39 7.57 3.78 14.13
C LYS A 39 6.88 2.44 14.44
N HIS A 40 5.61 2.28 14.08
CA HIS A 40 4.89 1.03 14.31
C HIS A 40 5.52 -0.12 13.54
N THR A 41 5.82 0.07 12.25
CA THR A 41 6.42 -0.96 11.42
C THR A 41 7.82 -1.33 11.91
N PHE A 42 8.62 -0.34 12.29
CA PHE A 42 9.93 -0.55 12.90
C PHE A 42 9.84 -1.36 14.20
N PHE A 43 8.90 -1.01 15.08
CA PHE A 43 8.71 -1.72 16.36
C PHE A 43 8.35 -3.19 16.13
N TYR A 44 7.40 -3.48 15.23
CA TYR A 44 7.05 -4.85 14.90
C TYR A 44 8.21 -5.59 14.22
N GLY A 45 8.90 -4.96 13.28
CA GLY A 45 10.08 -5.54 12.63
C GLY A 45 11.18 -5.88 13.62
N LEU A 46 11.48 -4.97 14.57
CA LEU A 46 12.45 -5.19 15.63
C LEU A 46 12.03 -6.35 16.57
N THR A 47 10.75 -6.40 16.94
CA THR A 47 10.23 -7.48 17.79
C THR A 47 10.40 -8.85 17.12
N PHE A 48 10.01 -8.98 15.84
CA PHE A 48 10.17 -10.24 15.11
C PHE A 48 11.65 -10.58 14.86
N PHE A 49 12.49 -9.60 14.62
CA PHE A 49 13.92 -9.79 14.48
C PHE A 49 14.54 -10.35 15.77
N LEU A 50 14.22 -9.76 16.92
CA LEU A 50 14.70 -10.23 18.24
C LEU A 50 14.20 -11.65 18.56
N LEU A 51 12.92 -11.93 18.29
CA LEU A 51 12.36 -13.26 18.48
C LEU A 51 13.08 -14.30 17.61
N ASN A 52 13.31 -14.01 16.32
CA ASN A 52 14.04 -14.90 15.44
C ASN A 52 15.48 -15.14 15.90
N THR A 53 16.14 -14.10 16.41
CA THR A 53 17.52 -14.20 16.92
C THR A 53 17.57 -15.05 18.18
N ILE A 54 16.67 -14.82 19.14
CA ILE A 54 16.63 -15.57 20.42
C ILE A 54 16.28 -17.04 20.18
N LEU A 55 15.35 -17.32 19.28
CA LEU A 55 14.90 -18.68 18.99
C LEU A 55 15.79 -19.40 17.96
N HIS A 56 16.86 -18.76 17.52
CA HIS A 56 17.82 -19.32 16.53
C HIS A 56 17.19 -19.88 15.24
N PHE A 57 16.06 -19.32 14.82
CA PHE A 57 15.40 -19.79 13.60
C PHE A 57 16.20 -19.49 12.32
N LYS A 58 17.04 -18.46 12.33
CA LYS A 58 17.83 -18.05 11.16
C LYS A 58 19.14 -17.38 11.61
N ALA A 59 20.22 -17.61 10.87
CA ALA A 59 21.45 -16.84 11.02
C ALA A 59 21.19 -15.36 10.63
N VAL A 60 21.58 -14.44 11.50
CA VAL A 60 21.38 -13.00 11.33
C VAL A 60 22.43 -12.46 10.34
N GLY A 61 21.97 -11.86 9.25
CA GLY A 61 22.80 -11.16 8.27
C GLY A 61 22.63 -9.64 8.33
N VAL A 62 23.54 -8.92 7.70
CA VAL A 62 23.46 -7.45 7.56
C VAL A 62 22.17 -7.04 6.87
N GLY A 63 21.69 -7.84 5.90
CA GLY A 63 20.41 -7.61 5.22
C GLY A 63 19.21 -7.59 6.14
N ASP A 64 19.18 -8.46 7.15
CA ASP A 64 18.06 -8.55 8.12
C ASP A 64 18.03 -7.30 9.01
N ILE A 65 19.20 -6.73 9.35
CA ILE A 65 19.29 -5.47 10.10
C ILE A 65 18.78 -4.29 9.27
N LEU A 66 19.17 -4.22 7.99
CA LEU A 66 18.70 -3.18 7.08
C LEU A 66 17.20 -3.25 6.84
N GLU A 67 16.62 -4.45 6.77
CA GLU A 67 15.19 -4.66 6.63
C GLU A 67 14.41 -4.12 7.84
N VAL A 68 14.94 -4.27 9.05
CA VAL A 68 14.34 -3.72 10.27
C VAL A 68 14.43 -2.20 10.33
N VAL A 69 15.59 -1.63 9.96
CA VAL A 69 15.82 -0.17 10.02
C VAL A 69 15.06 0.58 8.91
N PHE A 70 14.98 -0.03 7.72
CA PHE A 70 14.31 0.56 6.56
C PHE A 70 13.12 -0.29 6.08
N PRO A 71 12.10 -0.51 6.92
CA PRO A 71 11.00 -1.43 6.60
C PRO A 71 10.20 -1.01 5.36
N ILE A 72 10.19 0.29 5.05
CA ILE A 72 9.45 0.84 3.89
C ILE A 72 10.11 0.46 2.55
N SER A 73 11.42 0.20 2.54
CA SER A 73 12.18 -0.08 1.32
C SER A 73 12.28 -1.57 0.97
N TYR A 74 11.85 -2.45 1.86
CA TYR A 74 11.97 -3.89 1.68
C TYR A 74 10.65 -4.55 1.29
N LYS A 75 10.71 -5.59 0.46
CA LYS A 75 9.55 -6.32 -0.09
C LYS A 75 8.62 -6.93 0.97
N ALA A 76 9.15 -7.27 2.14
CA ALA A 76 8.37 -7.84 3.25
C ALA A 76 7.22 -6.90 3.69
N TYR A 77 7.41 -5.60 3.56
CA TYR A 77 6.45 -4.58 3.97
C TYR A 77 5.83 -3.81 2.80
N TRP A 78 5.66 -4.47 1.63
CA TRP A 78 5.10 -3.88 0.42
C TRP A 78 3.85 -3.03 0.66
N TYR A 79 2.97 -3.50 1.55
CA TYR A 79 1.74 -2.80 1.90
C TYR A 79 2.02 -1.45 2.59
N VAL A 80 2.98 -1.43 3.53
CA VAL A 80 3.36 -0.21 4.25
C VAL A 80 3.97 0.79 3.28
N THR A 81 4.82 0.33 2.36
CA THR A 81 5.41 1.16 1.31
C THR A 81 4.33 1.81 0.44
N ALA A 82 3.38 1.02 -0.03
CA ALA A 82 2.26 1.50 -0.84
C ALA A 82 1.37 2.48 -0.05
N TYR A 83 1.11 2.19 1.22
CA TYR A 83 0.33 3.06 2.10
C TYR A 83 1.02 4.41 2.35
N VAL A 84 2.33 4.41 2.63
CA VAL A 84 3.11 5.64 2.78
C VAL A 84 3.11 6.44 1.48
N ALA A 85 3.25 5.78 0.33
CA ALA A 85 3.16 6.44 -0.97
C ALA A 85 1.80 7.16 -1.15
N ILE A 86 0.69 6.52 -0.79
CA ILE A 86 -0.63 7.15 -0.84
C ILE A 86 -0.75 8.34 0.12
N ILE A 87 -0.22 8.25 1.34
CA ILE A 87 -0.21 9.39 2.27
C ILE A 87 0.55 10.57 1.67
N LEU A 88 1.71 10.33 1.04
CA LEU A 88 2.50 11.37 0.40
C LEU A 88 1.81 11.95 -0.85
N LEU A 89 1.13 11.12 -1.61
CA LEU A 89 0.39 11.53 -2.81
C LEU A 89 -0.96 12.17 -2.51
N SER A 90 -1.54 11.95 -1.33
CA SER A 90 -2.90 12.40 -0.99
C SER A 90 -3.13 13.91 -1.21
N PRO A 91 -2.21 14.84 -0.86
CA PRO A 91 -2.45 16.26 -1.11
C PRO A 91 -2.51 16.60 -2.60
N PHE A 92 -1.71 15.91 -3.43
CA PHE A 92 -1.70 16.11 -4.88
C PHE A 92 -2.96 15.51 -5.51
N ILE A 93 -3.36 14.32 -5.08
CA ILE A 93 -4.58 13.64 -5.53
C ILE A 93 -5.81 14.48 -5.16
N ASN A 94 -5.90 14.97 -3.93
CA ASN A 94 -7.02 15.82 -3.48
C ASN A 94 -7.10 17.13 -4.29
N ASN A 95 -5.96 17.77 -4.57
CA ASN A 95 -5.93 18.98 -5.39
C ASN A 95 -6.36 18.68 -6.84
N LEU A 96 -5.92 17.55 -7.41
CA LEU A 96 -6.35 17.10 -8.74
C LEU A 96 -7.86 16.87 -8.78
N ILE A 97 -8.40 16.10 -7.84
CA ILE A 97 -9.84 15.78 -7.77
C ILE A 97 -10.68 17.06 -7.69
N ASN A 98 -10.29 18.02 -6.87
CA ASN A 98 -11.02 19.27 -6.68
C ASN A 98 -11.03 20.17 -7.94
N ARG A 99 -10.15 19.92 -8.91
CA ARG A 99 -10.08 20.66 -10.18
C ARG A 99 -10.77 19.95 -11.34
N LEU A 100 -11.06 18.66 -11.21
CA LEU A 100 -11.67 17.87 -12.28
C LEU A 100 -13.19 18.10 -12.32
N ILE A 101 -13.70 18.24 -13.53
CA ILE A 101 -15.13 18.19 -13.80
C ILE A 101 -15.60 16.73 -13.68
N GLU A 102 -16.83 16.51 -13.25
CA GLU A 102 -17.41 15.17 -13.01
C GLU A 102 -17.19 14.19 -14.18
N LYS A 103 -17.32 14.66 -15.42
CA LYS A 103 -17.06 13.84 -16.62
C LYS A 103 -15.61 13.38 -16.73
N GLN A 104 -14.65 14.29 -16.47
CA GLN A 104 -13.22 13.96 -16.49
C GLN A 104 -12.86 13.01 -15.36
N TYR A 105 -13.48 13.17 -14.21
CA TYR A 105 -13.30 12.33 -13.05
C TYR A 105 -13.74 10.88 -13.31
N LYS A 106 -14.95 10.69 -13.86
CA LYS A 106 -15.46 9.38 -14.28
C LYS A 106 -14.57 8.72 -15.33
N TYR A 107 -14.10 9.49 -16.29
CA TYR A 107 -13.16 9.01 -17.31
C TYR A 107 -11.84 8.55 -16.69
N LEU A 108 -11.30 9.30 -15.74
CA LEU A 108 -10.06 8.94 -15.03
C LEU A 108 -10.21 7.62 -14.25
N ILE A 109 -11.33 7.45 -13.53
CA ILE A 109 -11.62 6.17 -12.83
C ILE A 109 -11.69 5.02 -13.83
N PHE A 110 -12.36 5.21 -14.97
CA PHE A 110 -12.47 4.19 -16.02
C PHE A 110 -11.10 3.80 -16.59
N VAL A 111 -10.24 4.78 -16.88
CA VAL A 111 -8.86 4.53 -17.35
C VAL A 111 -8.03 3.80 -16.31
N LEU A 112 -8.10 4.21 -15.04
CA LEU A 112 -7.39 3.53 -13.94
C LEU A 112 -7.88 2.10 -13.76
N LEU A 113 -9.19 1.86 -13.88
CA LEU A 113 -9.77 0.53 -13.78
C LEU A 113 -9.24 -0.37 -14.90
N ILE A 114 -9.20 0.13 -16.13
CA ILE A 114 -8.63 -0.59 -17.27
C ILE A 114 -7.15 -0.88 -17.04
N LEU A 115 -6.37 0.10 -16.61
CA LEU A 115 -4.93 -0.06 -16.35
C LEU A 115 -4.62 -1.07 -15.24
N VAL A 116 -5.49 -1.19 -14.24
CA VAL A 116 -5.31 -2.15 -13.16
C VAL A 116 -5.78 -3.55 -13.55
N THR A 117 -6.90 -3.68 -14.29
CA THR A 117 -7.51 -4.99 -14.56
C THR A 117 -7.00 -5.67 -15.82
N LEU A 118 -6.78 -4.91 -16.92
CA LEU A 118 -6.38 -5.48 -18.20
C LEU A 118 -5.05 -6.27 -18.14
N PRO A 119 -3.95 -5.73 -17.59
CA PRO A 119 -2.68 -6.45 -17.58
C PRO A 119 -2.74 -7.74 -16.76
N VAL A 120 -3.44 -7.71 -15.63
CA VAL A 120 -3.58 -8.90 -14.75
C VAL A 120 -4.39 -9.99 -15.43
N THR A 121 -5.38 -9.60 -16.24
CA THR A 121 -6.30 -10.57 -16.90
C THR A 121 -5.69 -11.15 -18.16
N PHE A 122 -5.09 -10.33 -19.02
CA PHE A 122 -4.66 -10.75 -20.36
C PHE A 122 -3.16 -11.06 -20.49
N LEU A 123 -2.33 -10.60 -19.54
CA LEU A 123 -0.89 -10.82 -19.56
C LEU A 123 -0.43 -11.63 -18.34
N PRO A 124 -0.49 -12.98 -18.41
CA PRO A 124 -0.08 -13.84 -17.28
C PRO A 124 1.35 -13.59 -16.80
N LYS A 125 2.25 -13.19 -17.71
CA LYS A 125 3.65 -12.83 -17.38
C LYS A 125 3.79 -11.48 -16.67
N ALA A 126 2.78 -10.62 -16.73
CA ALA A 126 2.78 -9.34 -16.04
C ALA A 126 2.28 -9.45 -14.58
N LYS A 127 1.72 -10.61 -14.17
CA LYS A 127 1.24 -10.84 -12.80
C LYS A 127 2.27 -10.49 -11.71
N PRO A 128 3.57 -10.88 -11.83
CA PRO A 128 4.55 -10.53 -10.81
C PRO A 128 4.75 -9.02 -10.64
N TYR A 129 4.70 -8.26 -11.74
CA TYR A 129 4.84 -6.80 -11.72
C TYR A 129 3.63 -6.11 -11.09
N TYR A 130 2.42 -6.57 -11.41
CA TYR A 130 1.17 -5.98 -10.89
C TYR A 130 0.81 -6.51 -9.50
N ASP A 131 1.29 -7.70 -9.14
CA ASP A 131 1.10 -8.26 -7.79
C ASP A 131 1.97 -7.52 -6.75
N GLU A 132 3.10 -6.94 -7.18
CA GLU A 132 4.00 -6.15 -6.35
C GLU A 132 3.70 -4.64 -6.37
N SER A 133 2.94 -4.12 -7.37
CA SER A 133 2.65 -2.69 -7.52
C SER A 133 1.22 -2.32 -7.11
N HIS A 134 0.86 -2.63 -5.89
CA HIS A 134 -0.46 -2.30 -5.31
C HIS A 134 -0.77 -0.80 -5.21
N VAL A 135 0.22 0.08 -5.45
CA VAL A 135 0.03 1.54 -5.39
C VAL A 135 -1.04 2.01 -6.37
N LEU A 136 -1.05 1.49 -7.62
CA LEU A 136 -2.06 1.83 -8.62
C LEU A 136 -3.47 1.39 -8.19
N LEU A 137 -3.59 0.19 -7.62
CA LEU A 137 -4.85 -0.30 -7.07
C LEU A 137 -5.32 0.58 -5.90
N PHE A 138 -4.40 1.00 -5.03
CA PHE A 138 -4.73 1.88 -3.90
C PHE A 138 -5.11 3.29 -4.37
N VAL A 139 -4.47 3.81 -5.42
CA VAL A 139 -4.87 5.06 -6.07
C VAL A 139 -6.29 4.92 -6.64
N LEU A 140 -6.61 3.82 -7.32
CA LEU A 140 -7.94 3.55 -7.84
C LEU A 140 -8.99 3.50 -6.70
N ILE A 141 -8.71 2.77 -5.61
CA ILE A 141 -9.59 2.70 -4.43
C ILE A 141 -9.81 4.11 -3.86
N TYR A 142 -8.75 4.92 -3.80
CA TYR A 142 -8.82 6.29 -3.30
C TYR A 142 -9.77 7.16 -4.16
N PHE A 143 -9.66 7.06 -5.49
CA PHE A 143 -10.55 7.78 -6.40
C PHE A 143 -12.00 7.28 -6.31
N ILE A 144 -12.23 5.97 -6.26
CA ILE A 144 -13.58 5.42 -6.12
C ILE A 144 -14.23 5.92 -4.84
N HIS A 145 -13.49 5.93 -3.74
CA HIS A 145 -14.03 6.33 -2.44
C HIS A 145 -14.41 7.82 -2.37
N ARG A 146 -13.72 8.68 -3.12
CA ARG A 146 -14.09 10.10 -3.22
C ARG A 146 -15.35 10.33 -4.05
N PHE A 147 -15.67 9.39 -4.94
CA PHE A 147 -16.86 9.47 -5.80
C PHE A 147 -18.14 9.05 -5.07
N LEU A 148 -18.02 8.19 -4.06
CA LEU A 148 -19.14 7.73 -3.21
C LEU A 148 -19.50 8.78 -2.17
#